data_b1ed084829cb15c6ba5b48af1489652d
#
_entry.id   b1ed084829cb15c6ba5b48af1489652d
#
_cell.length_a   1.000
_cell.length_b   1.000
_cell.length_c   1.000
_cell.angle_alpha   90.00
_cell.angle_beta   90.00
_cell.angle_gamma   90.00
#
_symmetry.space_group_name_H-M   'P 1'
#
loop_
_entity.id
_entity.type
_entity.pdbx_description
1 polymer ?
#
loop_
_entity_poly.entity_id
_entity_poly.type
_entity_poly.pdbx_seq_one_letter_code
_entity_poly.pdbx_strand_id
1 'polypeptide(L)'
;MKKNIFQKEAKKAFLIELNELKAFYASKDFNVGDLCQEILNCKGKVFLTGVGKSGHIANKISATFSSTGTSSFFIHPAEALHGDMGMIEKNDCIIVLSKSGESKEIIDLIPAIKAKKIPLFSITENENSSIAKESKVHVKVKVSKEACPNDLAPTASTTVMLALGDSIAVSLLKAKGFSSKDFARSHPGGKLGKKLTLKVTDLMIPIKSAAVVSDKALIKDVIVRISEKKQGFALIKDTKKKIVGIFSDGDLRRQLQKNIDINNVQVSKVMTKKFKSIESEKLVVDAAKFLSLIHISEPTRRYF
;
A
#
# COMPACT_ATOMS: atom_id res chain seq x y z
N MET A 1 20.28 -24.06 -29.15
CA MET A 1 19.11 -24.96 -29.20
C MET A 1 18.34 -25.08 -27.89
N LYS A 2 18.99 -25.34 -26.73
CA LYS A 2 18.28 -25.50 -25.43
C LYS A 2 17.48 -24.27 -24.95
N LYS A 3 17.97 -23.03 -25.13
CA LYS A 3 17.26 -21.80 -24.70
C LYS A 3 15.88 -21.62 -25.37
N ASN A 4 15.74 -21.99 -26.61
CA ASN A 4 14.46 -21.90 -27.34
C ASN A 4 13.41 -22.90 -26.82
N ILE A 5 13.83 -24.06 -26.36
CA ILE A 5 12.92 -25.06 -25.77
C ILE A 5 12.32 -24.54 -24.47
N PHE A 6 13.14 -24.03 -23.55
CA PHE A 6 12.64 -23.47 -22.28
C PHE A 6 11.67 -22.32 -22.50
N GLN A 7 11.98 -21.40 -23.42
CA GLN A 7 11.10 -20.28 -23.74
C GLN A 7 9.74 -20.76 -24.32
N LYS A 8 9.77 -21.79 -25.18
CA LYS A 8 8.56 -22.39 -25.77
C LYS A 8 7.68 -23.03 -24.69
N GLU A 9 8.27 -23.86 -23.83
CA GLU A 9 7.52 -24.55 -22.78
C GLU A 9 7.01 -23.58 -21.71
N ALA A 10 7.78 -22.56 -21.32
CA ALA A 10 7.30 -21.52 -20.41
C ALA A 10 6.11 -20.75 -20.99
N LYS A 11 6.14 -20.35 -22.26
CA LYS A 11 5.00 -19.71 -22.93
C LYS A 11 3.78 -20.60 -22.98
N LYS A 12 3.97 -21.92 -23.24
CA LYS A 12 2.87 -22.89 -23.25
C LYS A 12 2.20 -23.01 -21.89
N ALA A 13 3.01 -23.16 -20.81
CA ALA A 13 2.48 -23.21 -19.44
C ALA A 13 1.71 -21.94 -19.09
N PHE A 14 2.29 -20.76 -19.37
CA PHE A 14 1.65 -19.48 -19.13
C PHE A 14 0.33 -19.33 -19.90
N LEU A 15 0.28 -19.79 -21.16
CA LEU A 15 -0.94 -19.76 -21.97
C LEU A 15 -2.05 -20.65 -21.40
N ILE A 16 -1.70 -21.81 -20.83
CA ILE A 16 -2.66 -22.70 -20.17
C ILE A 16 -3.28 -21.96 -18.98
N GLU A 17 -2.47 -21.40 -18.08
CA GLU A 17 -2.98 -20.67 -16.92
C GLU A 17 -3.86 -19.47 -17.32
N LEU A 18 -3.45 -18.73 -18.36
CA LEU A 18 -4.25 -17.61 -18.89
C LEU A 18 -5.61 -18.06 -19.42
N ASN A 19 -5.65 -19.20 -20.12
CA ASN A 19 -6.90 -19.75 -20.64
C ASN A 19 -7.82 -20.24 -19.54
N GLU A 20 -7.28 -20.90 -18.49
CA GLU A 20 -8.07 -21.33 -17.33
C GLU A 20 -8.63 -20.13 -16.54
N LEU A 21 -7.86 -19.05 -16.37
CA LEU A 21 -8.36 -17.79 -15.82
C LEU A 21 -9.53 -17.21 -16.62
N LYS A 22 -9.41 -17.18 -17.96
CA LYS A 22 -10.48 -16.69 -18.85
C LYS A 22 -11.72 -17.57 -18.77
N ALA A 23 -11.53 -18.89 -18.79
CA ALA A 23 -12.62 -19.86 -18.72
C ALA A 23 -13.38 -19.73 -17.39
N PHE A 24 -12.66 -19.64 -16.27
CA PHE A 24 -13.27 -19.43 -14.97
C PHE A 24 -14.02 -18.11 -14.87
N TYR A 25 -13.42 -17.01 -15.34
CA TYR A 25 -14.09 -15.70 -15.38
C TYR A 25 -15.41 -15.71 -16.14
N ALA A 26 -15.47 -16.44 -17.26
CA ALA A 26 -16.67 -16.53 -18.09
C ALA A 26 -17.69 -17.57 -17.57
N SER A 27 -17.33 -18.36 -16.56
CA SER A 27 -18.20 -19.42 -16.03
C SER A 27 -19.23 -18.87 -15.04
N LYS A 28 -20.33 -19.61 -14.89
CA LYS A 28 -21.32 -19.36 -13.81
C LYS A 28 -20.77 -19.61 -12.41
N ASP A 29 -19.68 -20.35 -12.29
CA ASP A 29 -19.01 -20.66 -11.01
C ASP A 29 -18.26 -19.44 -10.45
N PHE A 30 -18.02 -18.39 -11.24
CA PHE A 30 -17.51 -17.10 -10.75
C PHE A 30 -18.62 -16.37 -9.99
N ASN A 31 -18.93 -16.86 -8.81
CA ASN A 31 -19.94 -16.29 -7.91
C ASN A 31 -19.36 -16.15 -6.51
N VAL A 32 -19.04 -14.91 -6.11
CA VAL A 32 -18.44 -14.57 -4.82
C VAL A 32 -19.35 -13.71 -3.94
N GLY A 33 -20.56 -13.40 -4.40
CA GLY A 33 -21.46 -12.45 -3.73
C GLY A 33 -21.78 -12.88 -2.31
N ASP A 34 -22.25 -14.13 -2.12
CA ASP A 34 -22.62 -14.65 -0.82
C ASP A 34 -21.41 -14.74 0.13
N LEU A 35 -20.25 -15.17 -0.38
CA LEU A 35 -19.02 -15.21 0.42
C LEU A 35 -18.59 -13.81 0.87
N CYS A 36 -18.61 -12.84 -0.03
CA CYS A 36 -18.30 -11.46 0.32
C CYS A 36 -19.28 -10.90 1.37
N GLN A 37 -20.57 -11.17 1.22
CA GLN A 37 -21.58 -10.72 2.19
C GLN A 37 -21.36 -11.34 3.56
N GLU A 38 -21.05 -12.63 3.64
CA GLU A 38 -20.78 -13.32 4.90
C GLU A 38 -19.50 -12.78 5.56
N ILE A 39 -18.46 -12.49 4.79
CA ILE A 39 -17.24 -11.86 5.30
C ILE A 39 -17.52 -10.45 5.82
N LEU A 40 -18.37 -9.66 5.16
CA LEU A 40 -18.78 -8.33 5.64
C LEU A 40 -19.58 -8.39 6.93
N ASN A 41 -20.38 -9.45 7.12
CA ASN A 41 -21.16 -9.69 8.33
C ASN A 41 -20.30 -10.22 9.49
N CYS A 42 -19.10 -10.73 9.21
CA CYS A 42 -18.16 -11.21 10.22
C CYS A 42 -17.64 -10.02 11.04
N LYS A 43 -17.85 -10.06 12.36
CA LYS A 43 -17.43 -8.99 13.28
C LYS A 43 -16.01 -9.18 13.82
N GLY A 44 -15.45 -10.35 13.62
CA GLY A 44 -14.10 -10.71 14.04
C GLY A 44 -13.11 -10.72 12.88
N LYS A 45 -12.22 -11.69 12.91
CA LYS A 45 -11.14 -11.90 11.94
C LYS A 45 -11.54 -12.96 10.93
N VAL A 46 -10.97 -12.88 9.74
CA VAL A 46 -11.11 -13.91 8.70
C VAL A 46 -9.88 -14.80 8.74
N PHE A 47 -10.03 -16.04 9.15
CA PHE A 47 -8.95 -17.02 9.08
C PHE A 47 -8.98 -17.72 7.73
N LEU A 48 -7.83 -17.87 7.10
CA LEU A 48 -7.69 -18.68 5.90
C LEU A 48 -6.83 -19.91 6.22
N THR A 49 -7.18 -21.05 5.65
CA THR A 49 -6.47 -22.29 5.86
C THR A 49 -6.40 -23.12 4.59
N GLY A 50 -5.41 -23.99 4.51
CA GLY A 50 -5.18 -24.90 3.40
C GLY A 50 -3.89 -25.70 3.59
N VAL A 51 -3.73 -26.77 2.82
CA VAL A 51 -2.55 -27.64 2.86
C VAL A 51 -1.72 -27.48 1.60
N GLY A 52 -0.40 -27.57 1.72
CA GLY A 52 0.50 -27.54 0.58
C GLY A 52 0.39 -26.28 -0.26
N LYS A 53 0.24 -26.39 -1.59
CA LYS A 53 0.15 -25.25 -2.49
C LYS A 53 -1.09 -24.39 -2.20
N SER A 54 -2.23 -25.00 -1.90
CA SER A 54 -3.43 -24.27 -1.48
C SER A 54 -3.21 -23.48 -0.19
N GLY A 55 -2.42 -23.99 0.75
CA GLY A 55 -2.04 -23.28 1.97
C GLY A 55 -1.18 -22.05 1.67
N HIS A 56 -0.21 -22.16 0.77
CA HIS A 56 0.58 -21.00 0.34
C HIS A 56 -0.28 -19.90 -0.31
N ILE A 57 -1.26 -20.30 -1.12
CA ILE A 57 -2.23 -19.36 -1.71
C ILE A 57 -3.12 -18.73 -0.63
N ALA A 58 -3.63 -19.53 0.32
CA ALA A 58 -4.42 -19.05 1.44
C ALA A 58 -3.65 -18.01 2.27
N ASN A 59 -2.38 -18.26 2.55
CA ASN A 59 -1.52 -17.31 3.26
C ASN A 59 -1.34 -15.99 2.50
N LYS A 60 -1.11 -16.06 1.17
CA LYS A 60 -1.02 -14.85 0.33
C LYS A 60 -2.33 -14.05 0.33
N ILE A 61 -3.49 -14.72 0.20
CA ILE A 61 -4.79 -14.05 0.21
C ILE A 61 -5.05 -13.41 1.57
N SER A 62 -4.71 -14.08 2.68
CA SER A 62 -4.80 -13.54 4.03
C SER A 62 -4.00 -12.24 4.17
N ALA A 63 -2.76 -12.23 3.68
CA ALA A 63 -1.94 -11.00 3.67
C ALA A 63 -2.57 -9.89 2.82
N THR A 64 -3.17 -10.23 1.67
CA THR A 64 -3.90 -9.26 0.83
C THR A 64 -5.12 -8.69 1.57
N PHE A 65 -5.93 -9.54 2.21
CA PHE A 65 -7.08 -9.11 3.03
C PHE A 65 -6.66 -8.12 4.10
N SER A 66 -5.63 -8.46 4.88
CA SER A 66 -5.10 -7.60 5.95
C SER A 66 -4.62 -6.25 5.42
N SER A 67 -3.92 -6.24 4.28
CA SER A 67 -3.41 -5.01 3.66
C SER A 67 -4.50 -4.14 3.03
N THR A 68 -5.66 -4.71 2.75
CA THR A 68 -6.80 -4.03 2.11
C THR A 68 -7.99 -3.79 3.04
N GLY A 69 -7.79 -3.89 4.37
CA GLY A 69 -8.77 -3.47 5.37
C GLY A 69 -9.71 -4.59 5.86
N THR A 70 -9.41 -5.85 5.55
CA THR A 70 -10.08 -7.01 6.15
C THR A 70 -9.09 -7.72 7.05
N SER A 71 -9.29 -7.64 8.38
CA SER A 71 -8.40 -8.30 9.35
C SER A 71 -8.39 -9.80 9.09
N SER A 72 -7.24 -10.36 8.78
CA SER A 72 -7.13 -11.76 8.37
C SER A 72 -5.82 -12.39 8.80
N PHE A 73 -5.87 -13.69 9.06
CA PHE A 73 -4.72 -14.52 9.43
C PHE A 73 -4.77 -15.85 8.69
N PHE A 74 -3.58 -16.36 8.35
CA PHE A 74 -3.43 -17.73 7.90
C PHE A 74 -3.19 -18.63 9.10
N ILE A 75 -3.84 -19.79 9.13
CA ILE A 75 -3.60 -20.84 10.11
C ILE A 75 -3.36 -22.16 9.39
N HIS A 76 -2.27 -22.84 9.74
CA HIS A 76 -2.00 -24.16 9.17
C HIS A 76 -2.87 -25.20 9.85
N PRO A 77 -3.56 -26.12 9.10
CA PRO A 77 -4.51 -27.06 9.71
C PRO A 77 -3.87 -27.98 10.77
N ALA A 78 -2.64 -28.44 10.55
CA ALA A 78 -1.94 -29.26 11.53
C ALA A 78 -1.68 -28.50 12.84
N GLU A 79 -1.21 -27.26 12.78
CA GLU A 79 -0.99 -26.43 13.97
C GLU A 79 -2.32 -26.11 14.68
N ALA A 80 -3.39 -25.92 13.91
CA ALA A 80 -4.73 -25.72 14.46
C ALA A 80 -5.17 -26.92 15.30
N LEU A 81 -4.92 -28.15 14.84
CA LEU A 81 -5.23 -29.37 15.60
C LEU A 81 -4.37 -29.54 16.87
N HIS A 82 -3.22 -28.89 16.93
CA HIS A 82 -2.28 -28.95 18.05
C HIS A 82 -2.30 -27.72 18.97
N GLY A 83 -3.34 -26.85 18.86
CA GLY A 83 -3.56 -25.78 19.82
C GLY A 83 -3.91 -24.43 19.22
N ASP A 84 -3.50 -24.13 17.99
CA ASP A 84 -3.72 -22.80 17.37
C ASP A 84 -5.20 -22.50 17.11
N MET A 85 -6.09 -23.50 17.19
CA MET A 85 -7.56 -23.25 17.29
C MET A 85 -7.93 -22.32 18.45
N GLY A 86 -7.06 -22.15 19.44
CA GLY A 86 -7.24 -21.18 20.52
C GLY A 86 -7.25 -19.73 20.04
N MET A 87 -6.62 -19.44 18.88
CA MET A 87 -6.59 -18.11 18.27
C MET A 87 -7.94 -17.66 17.68
N ILE A 88 -8.84 -18.61 17.41
CA ILE A 88 -10.10 -18.37 16.70
C ILE A 88 -11.24 -18.23 17.70
N GLU A 89 -11.92 -17.09 17.64
CA GLU A 89 -13.01 -16.73 18.54
C GLU A 89 -14.38 -16.83 17.86
N LYS A 90 -15.46 -16.79 18.65
CA LYS A 90 -16.85 -16.95 18.19
C LYS A 90 -17.29 -15.99 17.09
N ASN A 91 -16.70 -14.80 17.03
CA ASN A 91 -17.07 -13.77 16.04
C ASN A 91 -16.23 -13.85 14.75
N ASP A 92 -15.29 -14.78 14.69
CA ASP A 92 -14.42 -15.00 13.53
C ASP A 92 -15.11 -15.91 12.50
N CYS A 93 -14.53 -16.01 11.31
CA CYS A 93 -14.91 -16.97 10.29
C CYS A 93 -13.66 -17.61 9.66
N ILE A 94 -13.87 -18.78 9.06
CA ILE A 94 -12.80 -19.55 8.42
C ILE A 94 -13.12 -19.76 6.94
N ILE A 95 -12.12 -19.53 6.06
CA ILE A 95 -12.17 -19.85 4.63
C ILE A 95 -11.14 -20.94 4.35
N VAL A 96 -11.61 -22.07 3.86
CA VAL A 96 -10.77 -23.20 3.46
C VAL A 96 -10.47 -23.14 1.97
N LEU A 97 -9.21 -23.26 1.59
CA LEU A 97 -8.76 -23.48 0.21
C LEU A 97 -8.28 -24.94 0.08
N SER A 98 -8.95 -25.71 -0.77
CA SER A 98 -8.55 -27.10 -1.08
C SER A 98 -9.03 -27.49 -2.47
N LYS A 99 -8.12 -27.88 -3.38
CA LYS A 99 -8.53 -28.29 -4.73
C LYS A 99 -9.53 -29.46 -4.69
N SER A 100 -9.18 -30.53 -4.02
CA SER A 100 -10.06 -31.73 -3.92
C SER A 100 -11.27 -31.53 -2.98
N GLY A 101 -11.11 -30.69 -1.96
CA GLY A 101 -12.06 -30.61 -0.86
C GLY A 101 -12.05 -31.81 0.08
N GLU A 102 -11.01 -32.66 0.01
CA GLU A 102 -10.87 -33.91 0.76
C GLU A 102 -9.55 -33.98 1.54
N SER A 103 -8.92 -32.85 1.85
CA SER A 103 -7.69 -32.79 2.65
C SER A 103 -7.99 -33.26 4.07
N LYS A 104 -7.36 -34.37 4.49
CA LYS A 104 -7.62 -35.04 5.78
C LYS A 104 -7.40 -34.10 6.97
N GLU A 105 -6.33 -33.34 6.97
CA GLU A 105 -5.96 -32.40 8.04
C GLU A 105 -7.06 -31.32 8.25
N ILE A 106 -7.74 -30.95 7.17
CA ILE A 106 -8.84 -29.97 7.22
C ILE A 106 -10.13 -30.64 7.69
N ILE A 107 -10.41 -31.85 7.18
CA ILE A 107 -11.59 -32.62 7.59
C ILE A 107 -11.53 -32.91 9.08
N ASP A 108 -10.37 -33.30 9.62
CA ASP A 108 -10.16 -33.57 11.05
C ASP A 108 -10.40 -32.31 11.92
N LEU A 109 -10.25 -31.11 11.33
CA LEU A 109 -10.49 -29.82 12.02
C LEU A 109 -11.95 -29.40 12.07
N ILE A 110 -12.79 -29.88 11.14
CA ILE A 110 -14.20 -29.48 11.03
C ILE A 110 -15.02 -29.69 12.33
N PRO A 111 -14.87 -30.79 13.07
CA PRO A 111 -15.60 -30.99 14.33
C PRO A 111 -15.30 -29.88 15.37
N ALA A 112 -14.04 -29.48 15.46
CA ALA A 112 -13.63 -28.41 16.39
C ALA A 112 -14.18 -27.03 15.95
N ILE A 113 -14.20 -26.72 14.64
CA ILE A 113 -14.80 -25.50 14.09
C ILE A 113 -16.31 -25.48 14.42
N LYS A 114 -17.02 -26.58 14.22
CA LYS A 114 -18.45 -26.71 14.52
C LYS A 114 -18.76 -26.57 16.02
N ALA A 115 -17.95 -27.18 16.86
CA ALA A 115 -18.13 -27.08 18.32
C ALA A 115 -18.02 -25.63 18.81
N LYS A 116 -17.14 -24.83 18.19
CA LYS A 116 -17.01 -23.39 18.45
C LYS A 116 -18.07 -22.52 17.75
N LYS A 117 -18.92 -23.10 16.90
CA LYS A 117 -19.94 -22.41 16.09
C LYS A 117 -19.37 -21.31 15.20
N ILE A 118 -18.20 -21.56 14.63
CA ILE A 118 -17.50 -20.64 13.73
C ILE A 118 -18.00 -20.88 12.31
N PRO A 119 -18.45 -19.84 11.56
CA PRO A 119 -18.82 -19.98 10.16
C PRO A 119 -17.65 -20.51 9.32
N LEU A 120 -17.91 -21.59 8.60
CA LEU A 120 -16.96 -22.22 7.68
C LEU A 120 -17.37 -21.91 6.25
N PHE A 121 -16.45 -21.44 5.46
CA PHE A 121 -16.58 -21.21 4.01
C PHE A 121 -15.50 -22.00 3.28
N SER A 122 -15.74 -22.34 2.02
CA SER A 122 -14.76 -23.09 1.24
C SER A 122 -14.66 -22.64 -0.20
N ILE A 123 -13.46 -22.82 -0.74
CA ILE A 123 -13.12 -22.66 -2.17
C ILE A 123 -12.53 -24.00 -2.61
N THR A 124 -13.30 -24.79 -3.37
CA THR A 124 -12.88 -26.13 -3.83
C THR A 124 -13.34 -26.38 -5.26
N GLU A 125 -12.80 -27.44 -5.91
CA GLU A 125 -13.25 -27.85 -7.25
C GLU A 125 -14.55 -28.64 -7.21
N ASN A 126 -14.79 -29.39 -6.13
CA ASN A 126 -15.91 -30.33 -6.02
C ASN A 126 -16.92 -29.88 -4.97
N GLU A 127 -18.09 -29.47 -5.41
CA GLU A 127 -19.24 -29.09 -4.56
C GLU A 127 -19.78 -30.23 -3.68
N ASN A 128 -19.50 -31.48 -4.04
CA ASN A 128 -19.90 -32.67 -3.30
C ASN A 128 -18.83 -33.16 -2.32
N SER A 129 -17.70 -32.45 -2.22
CA SER A 129 -16.61 -32.82 -1.30
C SER A 129 -17.04 -32.66 0.16
N SER A 130 -16.34 -33.38 1.04
CA SER A 130 -16.56 -33.33 2.49
C SER A 130 -16.49 -31.91 3.04
N ILE A 131 -15.52 -31.13 2.62
CA ILE A 131 -15.32 -29.75 3.05
C ILE A 131 -16.44 -28.85 2.53
N ALA A 132 -16.83 -28.99 1.23
CA ALA A 132 -17.88 -28.17 0.63
C ALA A 132 -19.23 -28.38 1.30
N LYS A 133 -19.61 -29.64 1.60
CA LYS A 133 -20.86 -29.99 2.28
C LYS A 133 -20.98 -29.42 3.69
N GLU A 134 -19.85 -29.22 4.37
CA GLU A 134 -19.81 -28.68 5.72
C GLU A 134 -19.71 -27.17 5.76
N SER A 135 -19.57 -26.52 4.60
CA SER A 135 -19.41 -25.08 4.45
C SER A 135 -20.77 -24.39 4.37
N LYS A 136 -20.91 -23.26 5.09
CA LYS A 136 -22.09 -22.39 4.98
C LYS A 136 -22.18 -21.76 3.59
N VAL A 137 -21.03 -21.41 3.01
CA VAL A 137 -20.90 -20.93 1.62
C VAL A 137 -19.74 -21.66 0.97
N HIS A 138 -19.98 -22.17 -0.22
CA HIS A 138 -18.99 -22.82 -1.07
C HIS A 138 -18.84 -22.06 -2.39
N VAL A 139 -17.61 -21.78 -2.78
CA VAL A 139 -17.27 -21.23 -4.09
C VAL A 139 -16.54 -22.31 -4.90
N LYS A 140 -17.14 -22.72 -6.01
CA LYS A 140 -16.56 -23.74 -6.88
C LYS A 140 -15.49 -23.14 -7.78
N VAL A 141 -14.28 -23.71 -7.74
CA VAL A 141 -13.15 -23.33 -8.61
C VAL A 141 -12.66 -24.57 -9.34
N LYS A 142 -13.11 -24.73 -10.57
CA LYS A 142 -12.73 -25.86 -11.42
C LYS A 142 -11.84 -25.38 -12.57
N VAL A 143 -10.76 -26.08 -12.80
CA VAL A 143 -9.87 -25.93 -13.98
C VAL A 143 -9.97 -27.18 -14.85
N SER A 144 -9.81 -27.02 -16.16
CA SER A 144 -9.86 -28.16 -17.07
C SER A 144 -8.56 -28.97 -17.05
N LYS A 145 -7.43 -28.31 -16.78
CA LYS A 145 -6.11 -28.95 -16.64
C LYS A 145 -5.11 -28.04 -15.94
N GLU A 146 -4.07 -28.67 -15.40
CA GLU A 146 -2.91 -27.96 -14.91
C GLU A 146 -1.92 -27.62 -16.05
N ALA A 147 -1.07 -26.61 -15.84
CA ALA A 147 -0.01 -26.29 -16.82
C ALA A 147 1.17 -27.29 -16.75
N CYS A 148 1.22 -28.11 -15.70
CA CYS A 148 2.15 -29.22 -15.56
C CYS A 148 1.92 -30.26 -16.66
N PRO A 149 2.97 -30.74 -17.38
CA PRO A 149 2.81 -31.73 -18.46
C PRO A 149 2.14 -33.04 -18.02
N ASN A 150 2.26 -33.38 -16.75
CA ASN A 150 1.67 -34.61 -16.18
C ASN A 150 0.30 -34.35 -15.53
N ASP A 151 -0.22 -33.12 -15.59
CA ASP A 151 -1.46 -32.70 -14.93
C ASP A 151 -1.51 -32.96 -13.40
N LEU A 152 -0.36 -33.04 -12.75
CA LEU A 152 -0.22 -33.37 -11.33
C LEU A 152 0.10 -32.19 -10.43
N ALA A 153 1.04 -31.35 -10.86
CA ALA A 153 1.48 -30.23 -10.04
C ALA A 153 0.44 -29.07 -10.11
N PRO A 154 -0.08 -28.61 -8.95
CA PRO A 154 -0.99 -27.47 -8.93
C PRO A 154 -0.32 -26.21 -9.48
N THR A 155 -0.88 -25.68 -10.55
CA THR A 155 -0.41 -24.51 -11.29
C THR A 155 -1.64 -23.63 -11.66
N ALA A 156 -2.38 -24.01 -12.70
CA ALA A 156 -3.57 -23.28 -13.13
C ALA A 156 -4.63 -23.19 -12.01
N SER A 157 -4.87 -24.28 -11.28
CA SER A 157 -5.80 -24.28 -10.16
C SER A 157 -5.40 -23.26 -9.06
N THR A 158 -4.11 -23.20 -8.73
CA THR A 158 -3.63 -22.24 -7.71
C THR A 158 -3.63 -20.80 -8.24
N THR A 159 -3.36 -20.59 -9.50
CA THR A 159 -3.42 -19.28 -10.15
C THR A 159 -4.85 -18.73 -10.17
N VAL A 160 -5.84 -19.57 -10.50
CA VAL A 160 -7.26 -19.19 -10.47
C VAL A 160 -7.71 -18.88 -9.03
N MET A 161 -7.37 -19.73 -8.05
CA MET A 161 -7.68 -19.49 -6.63
C MET A 161 -7.08 -18.18 -6.12
N LEU A 162 -5.84 -17.87 -6.53
CA LEU A 162 -5.16 -16.63 -6.16
C LEU A 162 -5.88 -15.41 -6.74
N ALA A 163 -6.18 -15.43 -8.05
CA ALA A 163 -6.89 -14.34 -8.71
C ALA A 163 -8.29 -14.11 -8.13
N LEU A 164 -9.00 -15.19 -7.78
CA LEU A 164 -10.29 -15.13 -7.10
C LEU A 164 -10.15 -14.48 -5.73
N GLY A 165 -9.17 -14.89 -4.93
CA GLY A 165 -8.91 -14.31 -3.61
C GLY A 165 -8.60 -12.82 -3.66
N ASP A 166 -7.81 -12.38 -4.63
CA ASP A 166 -7.55 -10.96 -4.87
C ASP A 166 -8.80 -10.21 -5.32
N SER A 167 -9.65 -10.82 -6.13
CA SER A 167 -10.93 -10.24 -6.56
C SER A 167 -11.89 -10.05 -5.36
N ILE A 168 -11.96 -11.03 -4.45
CA ILE A 168 -12.70 -10.93 -3.20
C ILE A 168 -12.14 -9.78 -2.34
N ALA A 169 -10.81 -9.71 -2.16
CA ALA A 169 -10.15 -8.65 -1.39
C ALA A 169 -10.51 -7.25 -1.91
N VAL A 170 -10.46 -7.04 -3.23
CA VAL A 170 -10.80 -5.76 -3.87
C VAL A 170 -12.29 -5.45 -3.74
N SER A 171 -13.17 -6.45 -3.83
CA SER A 171 -14.61 -6.27 -3.62
C SER A 171 -14.93 -5.83 -2.20
N LEU A 172 -14.29 -6.47 -1.21
CA LEU A 172 -14.42 -6.10 0.22
C LEU A 172 -13.85 -4.71 0.51
N LEU A 173 -12.68 -4.38 -0.07
CA LEU A 173 -12.06 -3.06 0.02
C LEU A 173 -13.04 -1.96 -0.44
N LYS A 174 -13.67 -2.17 -1.60
CA LYS A 174 -14.66 -1.22 -2.16
C LYS A 174 -15.91 -1.13 -1.27
N ALA A 175 -16.45 -2.26 -0.83
CA ALA A 175 -17.63 -2.30 0.03
C ALA A 175 -17.41 -1.62 1.39
N LYS A 176 -16.20 -1.74 1.97
CA LYS A 176 -15.80 -1.10 3.23
C LYS A 176 -15.42 0.38 3.07
N GLY A 177 -15.38 0.92 1.85
CA GLY A 177 -14.93 2.30 1.61
C GLY A 177 -13.46 2.54 1.99
N PHE A 178 -12.61 1.49 1.95
CA PHE A 178 -11.21 1.57 2.33
C PHE A 178 -10.41 2.53 1.44
N SER A 179 -9.93 3.60 2.04
CA SER A 179 -9.30 4.72 1.34
C SER A 179 -7.78 4.54 1.19
N SER A 180 -7.17 5.40 0.35
CA SER A 180 -5.71 5.50 0.25
C SER A 180 -5.04 5.90 1.59
N LYS A 181 -5.75 6.64 2.46
CA LYS A 181 -5.27 6.96 3.81
C LYS A 181 -5.23 5.74 4.70
N ASP A 182 -6.24 4.87 4.60
CA ASP A 182 -6.28 3.61 5.35
C ASP A 182 -5.19 2.65 4.86
N PHE A 183 -4.97 2.60 3.54
CA PHE A 183 -3.85 1.84 2.96
C PHE A 183 -2.50 2.32 3.49
N ALA A 184 -2.30 3.63 3.60
CA ALA A 184 -1.07 4.21 4.15
C ALA A 184 -0.84 3.81 5.62
N ARG A 185 -1.90 3.72 6.42
CA ARG A 185 -1.83 3.23 7.82
C ARG A 185 -1.41 1.77 7.90
N SER A 186 -1.88 0.94 6.97
CA SER A 186 -1.51 -0.48 6.90
C SER A 186 -0.09 -0.70 6.37
N HIS A 187 0.55 0.32 5.74
CA HIS A 187 1.87 0.23 5.13
C HIS A 187 2.82 1.35 5.60
N PRO A 188 3.07 1.52 6.91
CA PRO A 188 3.79 2.69 7.44
C PRO A 188 5.24 2.79 6.94
N GLY A 189 5.91 1.67 6.65
CA GLY A 189 7.29 1.62 6.16
C GLY A 189 7.46 1.76 4.66
N GLY A 190 6.39 1.61 3.88
CA GLY A 190 6.44 1.62 2.42
C GLY A 190 6.61 3.03 1.82
N LYS A 191 7.20 3.13 0.63
CA LYS A 191 7.31 4.41 -0.11
C LYS A 191 5.95 5.09 -0.28
N LEU A 192 4.90 4.31 -0.54
CA LEU A 192 3.53 4.81 -0.70
C LEU A 192 2.95 5.28 0.63
N GLY A 193 3.18 4.56 1.73
CA GLY A 193 2.77 4.96 3.07
C GLY A 193 3.40 6.30 3.47
N LYS A 194 4.72 6.41 3.37
CA LYS A 194 5.45 7.67 3.63
C LYS A 194 4.94 8.83 2.79
N LYS A 195 4.69 8.60 1.49
CA LYS A 195 4.17 9.64 0.58
C LYS A 195 2.81 10.19 1.01
N LEU A 196 1.98 9.35 1.64
CA LEU A 196 0.61 9.70 2.04
C LEU A 196 0.49 10.16 3.51
N THR A 197 1.55 10.04 4.31
CA THR A 197 1.53 10.38 5.73
C THR A 197 2.50 11.47 6.14
N LEU A 198 3.64 11.63 5.44
CA LEU A 198 4.64 12.64 5.78
C LEU A 198 4.08 14.04 5.56
N LYS A 199 4.14 14.86 6.60
CA LYS A 199 3.81 16.27 6.59
C LYS A 199 5.05 17.13 6.35
N VAL A 200 4.85 18.36 5.94
CA VAL A 200 5.93 19.34 5.79
C VAL A 200 6.67 19.53 7.12
N THR A 201 5.96 19.53 8.26
CA THR A 201 6.57 19.64 9.60
C THR A 201 7.60 18.56 9.88
N ASP A 202 7.48 17.37 9.28
CA ASP A 202 8.38 16.24 9.52
C ASP A 202 9.74 16.39 8.82
N LEU A 203 9.80 17.24 7.78
CA LEU A 203 11.00 17.43 6.96
C LEU A 203 11.52 18.88 6.96
N MET A 204 10.71 19.86 7.37
CA MET A 204 11.12 21.26 7.35
C MET A 204 12.25 21.54 8.36
N ILE A 205 13.10 22.47 8.04
CA ILE A 205 14.08 23.00 8.99
C ILE A 205 13.33 23.86 10.01
N PRO A 206 13.43 23.58 11.32
CA PRO A 206 12.81 24.40 12.36
C PRO A 206 13.32 25.84 12.30
N ILE A 207 12.44 26.82 12.54
CA ILE A 207 12.77 28.25 12.45
C ILE A 207 13.96 28.66 13.33
N LYS A 208 14.17 28.01 14.47
CA LYS A 208 15.34 28.22 15.35
C LYS A 208 16.68 27.86 14.69
N SER A 209 16.65 26.97 13.71
CA SER A 209 17.80 26.52 12.93
C SER A 209 17.92 27.22 11.58
N ALA A 210 16.89 27.99 11.19
CA ALA A 210 16.89 28.75 9.93
C ALA A 210 17.73 30.04 10.05
N ALA A 211 18.15 30.54 8.89
CA ALA A 211 18.74 31.87 8.78
C ALA A 211 17.61 32.91 8.91
N VAL A 212 17.47 33.53 10.06
CA VAL A 212 16.47 34.56 10.34
C VAL A 212 17.16 35.84 10.75
N VAL A 213 16.82 36.95 10.11
CA VAL A 213 17.40 38.28 10.37
C VAL A 213 16.31 39.35 10.50
N SER A 214 16.65 40.51 11.05
CA SER A 214 15.77 41.68 11.12
C SER A 214 15.66 42.35 9.74
N ASP A 215 14.52 42.96 9.44
CA ASP A 215 14.29 43.81 8.27
C ASP A 215 15.23 45.05 8.22
N LYS A 216 15.79 45.44 9.38
CA LYS A 216 16.79 46.49 9.52
C LYS A 216 18.24 46.02 9.32
N ALA A 217 18.48 44.71 9.19
CA ALA A 217 19.84 44.19 9.01
C ALA A 217 20.45 44.67 7.70
N LEU A 218 21.76 44.88 7.69
CA LEU A 218 22.48 45.22 6.47
C LEU A 218 22.68 43.97 5.61
N ILE A 219 22.76 44.15 4.29
CA ILE A 219 22.91 43.02 3.36
C ILE A 219 24.14 42.18 3.71
N LYS A 220 25.27 42.78 4.06
CA LYS A 220 26.47 42.05 4.50
C LYS A 220 26.22 41.08 5.65
N ASP A 221 25.45 41.51 6.67
CA ASP A 221 25.12 40.66 7.84
C ASP A 221 24.20 39.51 7.46
N VAL A 222 23.28 39.74 6.52
CA VAL A 222 22.41 38.71 5.96
C VAL A 222 23.22 37.65 5.23
N ILE A 223 24.21 38.04 4.45
CA ILE A 223 25.11 37.12 3.71
C ILE A 223 25.90 36.24 4.68
N VAL A 224 26.44 36.81 5.76
CA VAL A 224 27.13 36.05 6.80
C VAL A 224 26.18 35.03 7.40
N ARG A 225 24.94 35.43 7.74
CA ARG A 225 23.95 34.54 8.33
C ARG A 225 23.50 33.41 7.41
N ILE A 226 23.34 33.68 6.10
CA ILE A 226 23.05 32.66 5.09
C ILE A 226 24.21 31.65 5.03
N SER A 227 25.45 32.11 5.01
CA SER A 227 26.66 31.28 4.94
C SER A 227 26.81 30.39 6.19
N GLU A 228 26.61 30.93 7.38
CA GLU A 228 26.65 30.17 8.65
C GLU A 228 25.63 29.04 8.66
N LYS A 229 24.42 29.29 8.16
CA LYS A 229 23.33 28.32 8.15
C LYS A 229 23.31 27.40 6.93
N LYS A 230 24.13 27.66 5.91
CA LYS A 230 24.25 26.86 4.67
C LYS A 230 22.91 26.60 3.95
N GLN A 231 22.01 27.61 3.95
CA GLN A 231 20.63 27.43 3.43
C GLN A 231 20.36 28.15 2.10
N GLY A 232 21.28 28.99 1.63
CA GLY A 232 21.15 29.75 0.37
C GLY A 232 20.09 30.87 0.41
N PHE A 233 19.43 31.09 1.54
CA PHE A 233 18.47 32.18 1.76
C PHE A 233 18.33 32.52 3.24
N ALA A 234 17.79 33.71 3.54
CA ALA A 234 17.40 34.14 4.87
C ALA A 234 15.93 34.55 4.90
N LEU A 235 15.27 34.27 6.02
CA LEU A 235 13.94 34.79 6.36
C LEU A 235 14.09 36.16 7.04
N ILE A 236 13.32 37.12 6.56
CA ILE A 236 13.34 38.48 7.10
C ILE A 236 12.16 38.69 7.99
N LYS A 237 12.38 39.05 9.28
CA LYS A 237 11.33 39.33 10.24
C LYS A 237 11.25 40.82 10.58
N ASP A 238 10.04 41.30 10.81
CA ASP A 238 9.79 42.64 11.32
C ASP A 238 9.94 42.72 12.86
N THR A 239 9.71 43.89 13.41
CA THR A 239 9.75 44.17 14.85
C THR A 239 8.70 43.36 15.64
N LYS A 240 7.60 42.95 15.00
CA LYS A 240 6.54 42.08 15.56
C LYS A 240 6.87 40.59 15.41
N LYS A 241 8.08 40.24 15.01
CA LYS A 241 8.56 38.86 14.77
C LYS A 241 7.84 38.11 13.62
N LYS A 242 7.09 38.83 12.78
CA LYS A 242 6.42 38.25 11.60
C LYS A 242 7.43 38.19 10.44
N ILE A 243 7.38 37.10 9.65
CA ILE A 243 8.18 36.99 8.42
C ILE A 243 7.56 37.88 7.35
N VAL A 244 8.30 38.88 6.90
CA VAL A 244 7.84 39.90 5.94
C VAL A 244 8.54 39.81 4.59
N GLY A 245 9.54 38.97 4.46
CA GLY A 245 10.26 38.77 3.21
C GLY A 245 11.28 37.64 3.28
N ILE A 246 11.86 37.33 2.13
CA ILE A 246 12.99 36.43 1.98
C ILE A 246 14.11 37.15 1.20
N PHE A 247 15.35 36.75 1.44
CA PHE A 247 16.52 37.20 0.68
C PHE A 247 17.38 35.99 0.34
N SER A 248 17.60 35.73 -0.93
CA SER A 248 18.29 34.54 -1.43
C SER A 248 19.60 34.92 -2.11
N ASP A 249 20.48 33.92 -2.37
CA ASP A 249 21.68 34.08 -3.17
C ASP A 249 21.39 34.66 -4.56
N GLY A 250 20.23 34.34 -5.14
CA GLY A 250 19.76 34.91 -6.39
C GLY A 250 19.41 36.40 -6.28
N ASP A 251 18.84 36.82 -5.12
CA ASP A 251 18.59 38.24 -4.85
C ASP A 251 19.90 38.97 -4.68
N LEU A 252 20.88 38.40 -3.97
CA LEU A 252 22.22 38.97 -3.81
C LEU A 252 22.86 39.19 -5.17
N ARG A 253 22.90 38.21 -6.06
CA ARG A 253 23.49 38.35 -7.41
C ARG A 253 22.86 39.50 -8.21
N ARG A 254 21.52 39.63 -8.15
CA ARG A 254 20.79 40.72 -8.79
C ARG A 254 21.15 42.09 -8.22
N GLN A 255 21.41 42.19 -6.92
CA GLN A 255 21.81 43.45 -6.27
C GLN A 255 23.25 43.83 -6.63
N LEU A 256 24.17 42.85 -6.68
CA LEU A 256 25.56 43.07 -7.10
C LEU A 256 25.63 43.56 -8.54
N GLN A 257 24.80 43.02 -9.46
CA GLN A 257 24.69 43.50 -10.85
C GLN A 257 24.25 44.98 -10.95
N LYS A 258 23.53 45.47 -9.94
CA LYS A 258 23.07 46.86 -9.85
C LYS A 258 24.03 47.76 -9.07
N ASN A 259 25.22 47.26 -8.72
CA ASN A 259 26.25 47.98 -7.95
C ASN A 259 25.73 48.53 -6.60
N ILE A 260 24.79 47.81 -5.94
CA ILE A 260 24.27 48.23 -4.64
C ILE A 260 25.36 48.07 -3.57
N ASP A 261 25.47 49.08 -2.69
CA ASP A 261 26.36 49.03 -1.53
C ASP A 261 25.81 48.09 -0.45
N ILE A 262 26.35 46.86 -0.44
CA ILE A 262 25.95 45.81 0.50
C ILE A 262 26.30 46.15 1.95
N ASN A 263 27.24 47.09 2.18
CA ASN A 263 27.69 47.46 3.51
C ASN A 263 26.74 48.42 4.22
N ASN A 264 25.99 49.24 3.46
CA ASN A 264 25.17 50.31 4.01
C ASN A 264 23.70 50.20 3.70
N VAL A 265 23.27 49.25 2.85
CA VAL A 265 21.86 49.06 2.48
C VAL A 265 21.19 48.02 3.37
N GLN A 266 20.03 48.38 3.95
CA GLN A 266 19.21 47.47 4.70
C GLN A 266 18.48 46.46 3.79
N VAL A 267 18.35 45.20 4.24
CA VAL A 267 17.72 44.11 3.48
C VAL A 267 16.26 44.38 3.15
N SER A 268 15.54 45.16 3.97
CA SER A 268 14.14 45.53 3.71
C SER A 268 13.90 46.25 2.37
N LYS A 269 14.93 46.92 1.84
CA LYS A 269 14.88 47.64 0.55
C LYS A 269 14.99 46.71 -0.66
N VAL A 270 15.59 45.53 -0.49
CA VAL A 270 15.96 44.61 -1.58
C VAL A 270 15.35 43.21 -1.45
N MET A 271 14.73 42.87 -0.31
CA MET A 271 14.12 41.57 -0.07
C MET A 271 12.95 41.29 -0.99
N THR A 272 12.69 40.04 -1.29
CA THR A 272 11.48 39.59 -1.96
C THR A 272 10.33 39.54 -0.96
N LYS A 273 9.33 40.44 -1.11
CA LYS A 273 8.16 40.54 -0.22
C LYS A 273 7.05 39.57 -0.60
N LYS A 274 6.86 39.31 -1.91
CA LYS A 274 5.87 38.32 -2.40
C LYS A 274 6.56 36.97 -2.57
N PHE A 275 6.52 36.16 -1.54
CA PHE A 275 7.07 34.82 -1.56
C PHE A 275 5.96 33.79 -1.42
N LYS A 276 6.18 32.61 -1.97
CA LYS A 276 5.25 31.48 -1.85
C LYS A 276 5.52 30.74 -0.54
N SER A 277 4.46 30.31 0.13
CA SER A 277 4.52 29.52 1.36
C SER A 277 3.52 28.36 1.30
N ILE A 278 3.78 27.34 2.09
CA ILE A 278 2.88 26.22 2.29
C ILE A 278 2.71 25.99 3.80
N GLU A 279 1.50 25.58 4.20
CA GLU A 279 1.23 25.25 5.61
C GLU A 279 2.01 24.00 6.04
N SER A 280 2.53 24.05 7.27
CA SER A 280 3.35 22.96 7.82
C SER A 280 2.60 21.63 7.95
N GLU A 281 1.29 21.66 8.13
CA GLU A 281 0.42 20.48 8.25
C GLU A 281 0.07 19.82 6.90
N LYS A 282 0.40 20.44 5.78
CA LYS A 282 0.20 19.84 4.45
C LYS A 282 1.14 18.66 4.23
N LEU A 283 0.72 17.74 3.35
CA LEU A 283 1.56 16.60 2.99
C LEU A 283 2.79 17.02 2.19
N VAL A 284 3.89 16.33 2.39
CA VAL A 284 5.14 16.54 1.61
C VAL A 284 4.90 16.37 0.11
N VAL A 285 3.99 15.48 -0.29
CA VAL A 285 3.64 15.30 -1.70
C VAL A 285 2.99 16.55 -2.31
N ASP A 286 2.21 17.29 -1.53
CA ASP A 286 1.60 18.54 -1.98
C ASP A 286 2.65 19.65 -2.08
N ALA A 287 3.58 19.68 -1.14
CA ALA A 287 4.74 20.58 -1.21
C ALA A 287 5.61 20.29 -2.43
N ALA A 288 5.87 19.02 -2.75
CA ALA A 288 6.65 18.64 -3.93
C ALA A 288 5.95 19.03 -5.24
N LYS A 289 4.63 18.84 -5.34
CA LYS A 289 3.84 19.32 -6.48
C LYS A 289 3.89 20.85 -6.62
N PHE A 290 3.73 21.55 -5.49
CA PHE A 290 3.80 23.01 -5.46
C PHE A 290 5.17 23.51 -5.91
N LEU A 291 6.27 22.90 -5.46
CA LEU A 291 7.63 23.22 -5.88
C LEU A 291 7.86 22.91 -7.38
N SER A 292 7.32 21.79 -7.89
CA SER A 292 7.47 21.45 -9.31
C SER A 292 6.77 22.45 -10.24
N LEU A 293 5.62 23.00 -9.81
CA LEU A 293 4.91 24.06 -10.56
C LEU A 293 5.68 25.38 -10.56
N ILE A 294 6.48 25.65 -9.52
CA ILE A 294 7.36 26.83 -9.49
C ILE A 294 8.46 26.72 -10.53
N HIS A 295 9.02 25.52 -10.74
CA HIS A 295 10.05 25.27 -11.73
C HIS A 295 9.56 25.32 -13.19
N ILE A 296 8.28 25.07 -13.44
CA ILE A 296 7.68 25.15 -14.79
C ILE A 296 7.48 26.62 -15.22
N SER A 297 7.23 27.52 -14.27
CA SER A 297 7.03 28.96 -14.54
C SER A 297 8.31 29.79 -14.60
N GLU A 298 9.47 29.22 -14.19
CA GLU A 298 10.80 29.86 -14.26
C GLU A 298 11.83 28.86 -14.79
N PRO A 299 12.21 28.91 -16.10
CA PRO A 299 13.11 27.92 -16.71
C PRO A 299 14.57 27.97 -16.23
N THR A 300 14.90 28.77 -15.23
CA THR A 300 16.27 28.97 -14.74
C THR A 300 16.40 28.93 -13.24
N ARG A 301 16.03 27.81 -12.59
CA ARG A 301 16.54 27.52 -11.23
C ARG A 301 16.51 26.01 -10.95
N ARG A 302 17.55 25.31 -11.41
CA ARG A 302 18.03 24.11 -10.73
C ARG A 302 18.73 24.58 -9.46
N TYR A 303 18.18 24.27 -8.29
CA TYR A 303 18.93 24.00 -7.05
C TYR A 303 18.02 23.23 -6.08
N PHE A 304 18.56 22.17 -5.54
CA PHE A 304 18.10 21.11 -4.66
C PHE A 304 17.44 21.55 -3.38
#